data_15c378dc5a9b74a61e88b6ec11ca38a6
#
_entry.id   15c378dc5a9b74a61e88b6ec11ca38a6
#
_cell.length_a   1.000
_cell.length_b   1.000
_cell.length_c   1.000
_cell.angle_alpha   90.00
_cell.angle_beta   90.00
_cell.angle_gamma   90.00
#
_symmetry.space_group_name_H-M   'P 1'
#
loop_
_entity.id
_entity.type
_entity.pdbx_description
1 polymer ?
#
loop_
_entity_poly.entity_id
_entity_poly.type
_entity_poly.pdbx_seq_one_letter_code
_entity_poly.pdbx_strand_id
1 'polypeptide(L)' 'MIRVLLADDQTLVRAGFRSILAGEPDIEVAGEAEDGARAVRLAAELRPDVVLMDV' A
#
# COMPACT_ATOMS: atom_id res chain seq x y z
N MET A 1 4.08 -12.28 8.58
CA MET A 1 4.22 -10.86 8.16
C MET A 1 2.98 -10.45 7.38
N ILE A 2 2.45 -9.30 7.71
CA ILE A 2 1.26 -8.76 7.03
C ILE A 2 1.73 -7.94 5.82
N ARG A 3 1.28 -8.32 4.64
CA ARG A 3 1.64 -7.63 3.39
C ARG A 3 0.56 -6.61 3.07
N VAL A 4 0.96 -5.36 2.90
CA VAL A 4 0.06 -4.24 2.70
C VAL A 4 0.30 -3.58 1.35
N LEU A 5 -0.78 -3.30 0.62
CA LEU A 5 -0.74 -2.47 -0.57
C LEU A 5 -1.28 -1.09 -0.19
N LEU A 6 -0.51 -0.04 -0.47
CA LEU A 6 -0.93 1.33 -0.24
C LEU A 6 -1.51 1.91 -1.52
N ALA A 7 -2.72 2.45 -1.46
CA ALA A 7 -3.35 3.10 -2.60
C ALA A 7 -3.82 4.50 -2.20
N ASP A 8 -3.15 5.51 -2.72
CA ASP A 8 -3.44 6.91 -2.41
C ASP A 8 -2.96 7.77 -3.58
N ASP A 9 -3.78 8.72 -4.01
CA ASP A 9 -3.44 9.60 -5.12
C ASP A 9 -2.46 10.72 -4.73
N GLN A 10 -2.23 10.91 -3.43
CA GLN A 10 -1.30 11.93 -2.93
C GLN A 10 0.03 11.28 -2.58
N THR A 11 1.05 11.60 -3.35
CA THR A 11 2.39 11.02 -3.19
C THR A 11 2.95 11.24 -1.79
N LEU A 12 2.78 12.43 -1.24
CA LEU A 12 3.32 12.77 0.08
C LEU A 12 2.62 11.99 1.19
N VAL A 13 1.31 11.85 1.11
CA VAL A 13 0.53 11.10 2.09
C VAL A 13 0.93 9.62 2.02
N ARG A 14 1.06 9.08 0.82
CA ARG A 14 1.46 7.69 0.61
C ARG A 14 2.86 7.44 1.19
N ALA A 15 3.79 8.36 0.96
CA ALA A 15 5.14 8.27 1.53
C ALA A 15 5.12 8.30 3.06
N GLY A 16 4.23 9.10 3.66
CA GLY A 16 4.04 9.15 5.10
C GLY A 16 3.57 7.82 5.67
N PHE A 17 2.58 7.21 5.06
CA PHE A 17 2.09 5.90 5.48
C PHE A 17 3.16 4.83 5.33
N ARG A 18 3.88 4.84 4.22
CA ARG A 18 4.98 3.89 4.02
C ARG A 18 6.02 4.01 5.13
N SER A 19 6.36 5.22 5.52
CA SER A 19 7.33 5.47 6.58
C SER A 19 6.85 4.95 7.93
N ILE A 20 5.57 5.17 8.24
CA ILE A 20 4.96 4.67 9.49
C ILE A 20 4.98 3.15 9.52
N LEU A 21 4.55 2.52 8.44
CA LEU A 21 4.47 1.06 8.38
C LEU A 21 5.85 0.40 8.38
N ALA A 22 6.85 1.08 7.83
CA ALA A 22 8.22 0.57 7.82
C ALA A 22 8.80 0.40 9.23
N GLY A 23 8.24 1.11 10.21
CA GLY A 23 8.64 0.98 11.62
C GLY A 23 8.06 -0.25 12.31
N GLU A 24 7.12 -0.95 11.68
CA GLU A 24 6.46 -2.10 12.27
C GLU A 24 7.10 -3.40 11.76
N PRO A 25 7.66 -4.23 12.66
CA PRO A 25 8.41 -5.42 12.25
C PRO A 25 7.54 -6.50 11.59
N ASP A 26 6.23 -6.49 11.86
CA ASP A 26 5.31 -7.51 11.36
C ASP A 26 4.59 -7.09 10.08
N ILE A 27 4.90 -5.92 9.54
CA ILE A 27 4.23 -5.36 8.37
C ILE A 27 5.24 -5.12 7.25
N GLU A 28 4.84 -5.52 6.04
CA GLU A 28 5.62 -5.28 4.83
C GLU A 28 4.76 -4.49 3.85
N VAL A 29 5.28 -3.40 3.31
CA VAL A 29 4.62 -2.68 2.21
C VAL A 29 4.99 -3.41 0.93
N ALA A 30 4.04 -4.17 0.40
CA ALA A 30 4.26 -4.99 -0.78
C ALA A 30 4.24 -4.18 -2.08
N GLY A 31 3.55 -3.04 -2.07
CA GLY A 31 3.48 -2.17 -3.24
C GLY A 31 2.70 -0.90 -2.95
N GLU A 32 2.72 0.01 -3.92
CA GLU A 32 2.03 1.29 -3.84
C GLU A 32 1.33 1.58 -5.17
N ALA A 33 0.15 2.16 -5.07
CA ALA A 33 -0.63 2.56 -6.24
C ALA A 33 -1.08 4.02 -6.10
N GLU A 34 -1.03 4.76 -7.20
CA GLU A 34 -1.43 6.18 -7.22
C GLU A 34 -2.91 6.38 -7.53
N ASP A 35 -3.60 5.33 -7.97
CA ASP A 35 -5.03 5.40 -8.28
C ASP A 35 -5.71 4.05 -8.11
N GLY A 36 -7.05 4.04 -8.24
CA GLY A 36 -7.83 2.83 -8.04
C GLY A 36 -7.58 1.74 -9.08
N ALA A 37 -7.39 2.12 -10.35
CA ALA A 37 -7.13 1.16 -11.42
C ALA A 37 -5.81 0.43 -11.19
N ARG A 38 -4.78 1.18 -10.78
CA ARG A 38 -3.48 0.60 -10.45
C ARG A 38 -3.57 -0.29 -9.23
N ALA A 39 -4.36 0.13 -8.21
CA ALA A 39 -4.55 -0.65 -6.99
C ALA A 39 -5.18 -2.01 -7.30
N VAL A 40 -6.21 -2.05 -8.15
CA VAL A 40 -6.85 -3.30 -8.54
C VAL A 40 -5.86 -4.24 -9.21
N ARG A 41 -5.05 -3.71 -10.13
CA ARG A 41 -4.06 -4.49 -10.86
C ARG A 41 -3.00 -5.04 -9.94
N LEU A 42 -2.45 -4.20 -9.06
CA LEU A 42 -1.43 -4.62 -8.11
C LEU A 42 -1.97 -5.60 -7.07
N ALA A 43 -3.22 -5.43 -6.64
CA ALA A 43 -3.84 -6.36 -5.71
C ALA A 43 -3.92 -7.76 -6.31
N ALA A 44 -4.24 -7.85 -7.61
CA ALA A 44 -4.29 -9.14 -8.30
C ALA A 44 -2.89 -9.77 -8.44
N GLU A 45 -1.87 -8.96 -8.68
CA GLU A 45 -0.49 -9.44 -8.86
C GLU A 45 0.18 -9.80 -7.54
N LEU A 46 0.06 -8.91 -6.55
CA LEU A 46 0.81 -9.02 -5.30
C LEU A 46 0.09 -9.82 -4.22
N ARG A 47 -1.22 -9.94 -4.32
CA ARG A 47 -2.08 -10.64 -3.35
C ARG A 47 -1.79 -10.19 -1.92
N PRO A 48 -1.94 -8.89 -1.62
CA PRO A 48 -1.68 -8.40 -0.27
C PRO A 48 -2.73 -8.91 0.70
N ASP A 49 -2.38 -8.91 1.99
CA ASP A 49 -3.31 -9.25 3.05
C ASP A 49 -4.29 -8.11 3.31
N VAL A 50 -3.82 -6.87 3.13
CA VAL A 50 -4.60 -5.65 3.39
C VAL A 50 -4.31 -4.64 2.30
N VAL A 51 -5.34 -3.91 1.89
CA VAL A 51 -5.20 -2.75 1.03
C VAL A 51 -5.65 -1.53 1.83
N LEU A 52 -4.75 -0.58 2.05
CA LEU A 52 -5.08 0.72 2.62
C LEU A 52 -5.37 1.64 1.45
N MET A 53 -6.62 2.02 1.30
CA MET A 53 -7.05 2.80 0.14
C MET A 53 -7.69 4.10 0.58
N ASP A 54 -7.12 5.21 0.12
CA ASP A 54 -7.66 6.55 0.29
C ASP A 54 -7.70 7.23 -1.08
N VAL A 55 -8.85 7.17 -1.69
CA VAL A 55 -9.06 7.71 -3.04
C VAL A 55 -10.20 8.72 -3.06
#